data_ac4e225df8f3881b1aacb819c8f659d3
#
_entry.id   ac4e225df8f3881b1aacb819c8f659d3
#
_cell.length_a   1.000
_cell.length_b   1.000
_cell.length_c   1.000
_cell.angle_alpha   90.00
_cell.angle_beta   90.00
_cell.angle_gamma   90.00
#
_symmetry.space_group_name_H-M   'P 1'
#
loop_
_entity.id
_entity.type
_entity.pdbx_description
1 polymer ?
#
loop_
_entity_poly.entity_id
_entity_poly.type
_entity_poly.pdbx_seq_one_letter_code
_entity_poly.pdbx_strand_id
1 'polypeptide(L)'
;MTDFKNILDKAKEFEKKIKDSQNKISQITSEGVSGGDKVKITLNGDGEIVSIYLAPEILTEKSDMIEDLIIAAHSNARSSIKEKTKEEISKATGGLGIPGFKWPF
;
A
#
# COMPACT_ATOMS: atom_id res chain seq x y z
N MET A 1 -13.24 -26.03 -30.99
CA MET A 1 -12.79 -24.65 -31.14
C MET A 1 -13.49 -23.67 -30.21
N THR A 2 -14.60 -24.09 -29.63
CA THR A 2 -15.26 -23.33 -28.56
C THR A 2 -14.35 -23.15 -27.34
N ASP A 3 -13.43 -24.10 -27.08
CA ASP A 3 -12.54 -24.07 -25.92
C ASP A 3 -11.48 -22.96 -26.00
N PHE A 4 -10.99 -22.68 -27.20
CA PHE A 4 -9.99 -21.64 -27.39
C PHE A 4 -10.58 -20.24 -27.12
N LYS A 5 -11.80 -20.01 -27.57
CA LYS A 5 -12.53 -18.76 -27.35
C LYS A 5 -12.80 -18.55 -25.84
N ASN A 6 -13.18 -19.62 -25.15
CA ASN A 6 -13.41 -19.57 -23.70
C ASN A 6 -12.14 -19.26 -22.93
N ILE A 7 -11.01 -19.80 -23.35
CA ILE A 7 -9.72 -19.51 -22.75
C ILE A 7 -9.36 -18.04 -22.92
N LEU A 8 -9.58 -17.48 -24.13
CA LEU A 8 -9.32 -16.08 -24.38
C LEU A 8 -10.24 -15.17 -23.57
N ASP A 9 -11.52 -15.53 -23.46
CA ASP A 9 -12.48 -14.75 -22.66
C ASP A 9 -12.10 -14.76 -21.19
N LYS A 10 -11.70 -15.91 -20.65
CA LYS A 10 -11.23 -16.03 -19.28
C LYS A 10 -9.94 -15.25 -19.03
N ALA A 11 -9.04 -15.24 -19.98
CA ALA A 11 -7.80 -14.48 -19.90
C ALA A 11 -8.10 -12.97 -19.84
N LYS A 12 -9.04 -12.50 -20.63
CA LYS A 12 -9.47 -11.10 -20.64
C LYS A 12 -10.14 -10.71 -19.33
N GLU A 13 -10.98 -11.58 -18.78
CA GLU A 13 -11.61 -11.35 -17.48
C GLU A 13 -10.57 -11.28 -16.38
N PHE A 14 -9.57 -12.15 -16.43
CA PHE A 14 -8.49 -12.18 -15.46
C PHE A 14 -7.65 -10.90 -15.53
N GLU A 15 -7.30 -10.46 -16.74
CA GLU A 15 -6.59 -9.21 -16.95
C GLU A 15 -7.36 -8.02 -16.38
N LYS A 16 -8.68 -8.00 -16.61
CA LYS A 16 -9.54 -6.93 -16.10
C LYS A 16 -9.55 -6.91 -14.57
N LYS A 17 -9.65 -8.08 -13.95
CA LYS A 17 -9.64 -8.20 -12.49
C LYS A 17 -8.32 -7.74 -11.89
N ILE A 18 -7.20 -8.09 -12.52
CA ILE A 18 -5.88 -7.63 -12.09
C ILE A 18 -5.79 -6.11 -12.19
N LYS A 19 -6.22 -5.55 -13.31
CA LYS A 19 -6.19 -4.12 -13.55
C LYS A 19 -7.06 -3.37 -12.54
N ASP A 20 -8.27 -3.86 -12.30
CA ASP A 20 -9.18 -3.28 -11.31
C ASP A 20 -8.57 -3.35 -9.90
N SER A 21 -7.94 -4.47 -9.57
CA SER A 21 -7.26 -4.67 -8.30
C SER A 21 -6.08 -3.70 -8.13
N GLN A 22 -5.27 -3.51 -9.18
CA GLN A 22 -4.17 -2.55 -9.16
C GLN A 22 -4.66 -1.13 -8.97
N ASN A 23 -5.78 -0.76 -9.63
CA ASN A 23 -6.39 0.55 -9.47
C ASN A 23 -6.89 0.76 -8.04
N LYS A 24 -7.50 -0.24 -7.44
CA LYS A 24 -7.93 -0.20 -6.04
C LYS A 24 -6.75 -0.06 -5.10
N ILE A 25 -5.69 -0.82 -5.35
CA ILE A 25 -4.47 -0.79 -4.53
C ILE A 25 -3.84 0.59 -4.55
N SER A 26 -3.74 1.23 -5.72
CA SER A 26 -3.14 2.55 -5.84
C SER A 26 -3.93 3.63 -5.10
N GLN A 27 -5.23 3.41 -4.87
CA GLN A 27 -6.10 4.32 -4.14
C GLN A 27 -6.11 4.08 -2.62
N ILE A 28 -5.57 2.95 -2.17
CA ILE A 28 -5.47 2.67 -0.74
C ILE A 28 -4.45 3.63 -0.14
N THR A 29 -4.79 4.19 1.02
CA THR A 29 -3.87 5.05 1.75
C THR A 29 -3.68 4.51 3.16
N SER A 30 -2.52 4.80 3.74
CA SER A 30 -2.25 4.43 5.11
C SER A 30 -1.35 5.48 5.76
N GLU A 31 -1.63 5.76 7.01
CA GLU A 31 -0.90 6.75 7.79
C GLU A 31 0.05 6.06 8.76
N GLY A 32 1.27 6.59 8.83
CA GLY A 32 2.23 6.23 9.87
C GLY A 32 2.52 7.45 10.72
N VAL A 33 2.68 7.24 12.02
CA VAL A 33 2.90 8.33 12.97
C VAL A 33 4.17 8.09 13.77
N SER A 34 4.73 9.16 14.30
CA SER A 34 5.86 9.11 15.23
C SER A 34 5.84 10.34 16.13
N GLY A 35 6.64 10.31 17.20
CA GLY A 35 6.77 11.44 18.11
C GLY A 35 5.46 11.81 18.80
N GLY A 36 4.64 10.82 19.19
CA GLY A 36 3.37 11.08 19.85
C GLY A 36 2.39 11.81 18.95
N ASP A 37 2.25 11.35 17.70
CA ASP A 37 1.37 11.92 16.67
C ASP A 37 1.80 13.31 16.17
N LYS A 38 3.01 13.73 16.48
CA LYS A 38 3.53 15.03 16.02
C LYS A 38 4.02 14.99 14.58
N VAL A 39 4.37 13.79 14.08
CA VAL A 39 4.76 13.57 12.69
C VAL A 39 3.86 12.50 12.12
N LYS A 40 3.23 12.79 10.99
CA LYS A 40 2.34 11.86 10.29
C LYS A 40 2.71 11.83 8.81
N ILE A 41 2.85 10.64 8.26
CA ILE A 41 3.09 10.45 6.83
C ILE A 41 2.01 9.54 6.28
N THR A 42 1.39 9.95 5.18
CA THR A 42 0.40 9.13 4.49
C THR A 42 1.01 8.64 3.18
N LEU A 43 0.95 7.34 2.96
CA LEU A 43 1.38 6.69 1.72
C LEU A 43 0.17 6.14 0.98
N ASN A 44 0.29 6.06 -0.35
CA ASN A 44 -0.68 5.33 -1.16
C ASN A 44 -0.19 3.90 -1.42
N GLY A 45 -1.00 3.11 -2.12
CA GLY A 45 -0.67 1.70 -2.42
C GLY A 45 0.55 1.53 -3.30
N ASP A 46 0.95 2.56 -4.02
CA ASP A 46 2.17 2.55 -4.84
C ASP A 46 3.42 2.91 -4.02
N GLY A 47 3.24 3.21 -2.73
CA GLY A 47 4.33 3.57 -1.85
C GLY A 47 4.75 5.03 -1.92
N GLU A 48 3.97 5.84 -2.62
CA GLU A 48 4.26 7.27 -2.75
C GLU A 48 3.75 8.03 -1.53
N ILE A 49 4.46 9.08 -1.16
CA ILE A 49 4.04 9.98 -0.08
C ILE A 49 2.95 10.89 -0.63
N VAL A 50 1.77 10.79 -0.04
CA VAL A 50 0.62 11.62 -0.40
C VAL A 50 0.59 12.90 0.44
N SER A 51 0.95 12.79 1.72
CA SER A 51 0.97 13.92 2.63
C SER A 51 1.96 13.71 3.76
N ILE A 52 2.47 14.83 4.28
CA ILE A 52 3.31 14.86 5.47
C ILE A 52 2.73 15.93 6.39
N TYR A 53 2.52 15.57 7.65
CA TYR A 53 2.12 16.50 8.69
C TYR A 53 3.21 16.62 9.73
N LEU A 54 3.60 17.84 10.04
CA LEU A 54 4.54 18.16 11.11
C LEU A 54 3.83 19.11 12.08
N ALA A 55 3.69 18.70 13.34
CA ALA A 55 3.12 19.58 14.35
C ALA A 55 4.02 20.81 14.53
N PRO A 56 3.46 22.00 14.78
CA PRO A 56 4.28 23.21 14.95
C PRO A 56 5.36 23.10 16.01
N GLU A 57 5.11 22.34 17.08
CA GLU A 57 6.07 22.12 18.17
C GLU A 57 7.34 21.42 17.71
N ILE A 58 7.24 20.56 16.70
CA ILE A 58 8.36 19.81 16.17
C ILE A 58 9.36 20.71 15.43
N LEU A 59 8.88 21.81 14.88
CA LEU A 59 9.70 22.72 14.07
C LEU A 59 10.75 23.46 14.90
N THR A 60 10.62 23.45 16.22
CA THR A 60 11.62 24.03 17.11
C THR A 60 12.72 23.06 17.54
N GLU A 61 12.57 21.78 17.17
CA GLU A 61 13.55 20.76 17.45
C GLU A 61 14.71 20.80 16.46
N LYS A 62 15.80 20.11 16.80
CA LYS A 62 16.95 20.00 15.91
C LYS A 62 16.57 19.23 14.64
N SER A 63 17.18 19.61 13.54
CA SER A 63 16.87 19.01 12.23
C SER A 63 17.08 17.50 12.20
N ASP A 64 18.12 17.00 12.84
CA ASP A 64 18.39 15.55 12.87
C ASP A 64 17.29 14.79 13.61
N MET A 65 16.72 15.37 14.66
CA MET A 65 15.58 14.78 15.35
C MET A 65 14.35 14.74 14.48
N ILE A 66 14.07 15.84 13.75
CA ILE A 66 12.95 15.91 12.82
C ILE A 66 13.10 14.85 11.72
N GLU A 67 14.29 14.73 11.17
CA GLU A 67 14.62 13.72 10.15
C GLU A 67 14.34 12.31 10.63
N ASP A 68 14.78 11.98 11.83
CA ASP A 68 14.58 10.66 12.43
C ASP A 68 13.11 10.36 12.64
N LEU A 69 12.33 11.35 13.06
CA LEU A 69 10.90 11.20 13.26
C LEU A 69 10.16 10.99 11.93
N ILE A 70 10.60 11.67 10.88
CA ILE A 70 10.04 11.48 9.53
C ILE A 70 10.33 10.06 9.04
N ILE A 71 11.55 9.59 9.21
CA ILE A 71 11.94 8.23 8.84
C ILE A 71 11.09 7.20 9.59
N ALA A 72 10.90 7.39 10.90
CA ALA A 72 10.09 6.49 11.71
C ALA A 72 8.63 6.48 11.28
N ALA A 73 8.04 7.65 11.02
CA ALA A 73 6.67 7.76 10.54
C ALA A 73 6.50 7.10 9.18
N HIS A 74 7.45 7.30 8.27
CA HIS A 74 7.45 6.67 6.96
C HIS A 74 7.50 5.14 7.07
N SER A 75 8.39 4.63 7.92
CA SER A 75 8.52 3.18 8.14
C SER A 75 7.22 2.58 8.67
N ASN A 76 6.56 3.26 9.60
CA ASN A 76 5.27 2.83 10.15
C ASN A 76 4.17 2.87 9.08
N ALA A 77 4.13 3.92 8.26
CA ALA A 77 3.18 4.03 7.15
C ALA A 77 3.40 2.92 6.13
N ARG A 78 4.65 2.61 5.83
CA ARG A 78 5.00 1.56 4.87
C ARG A 78 4.56 0.19 5.35
N SER A 79 4.76 -0.11 6.62
CA SER A 79 4.29 -1.38 7.21
C SER A 79 2.77 -1.48 7.12
N SER A 80 2.07 -0.41 7.43
CA SER A 80 0.60 -0.37 7.38
C SER A 80 0.08 -0.51 5.96
N ILE A 81 0.69 0.16 4.98
CA ILE A 81 0.24 0.08 3.58
C ILE A 81 0.49 -1.32 3.00
N LYS A 82 1.58 -1.97 3.38
CA LYS A 82 1.85 -3.35 2.97
C LYS A 82 0.77 -4.31 3.45
N GLU A 83 0.34 -4.16 4.70
CA GLU A 83 -0.75 -4.96 5.26
C GLU A 83 -2.05 -4.76 4.49
N LYS A 84 -2.42 -3.51 4.24
CA LYS A 84 -3.65 -3.19 3.52
C LYS A 84 -3.64 -3.70 2.08
N THR A 85 -2.52 -3.52 1.37
CA THR A 85 -2.41 -4.00 -0.02
C THR A 85 -2.42 -5.52 -0.08
N LYS A 86 -1.81 -6.18 0.89
CA LYS A 86 -1.83 -7.63 0.99
C LYS A 86 -3.24 -8.16 1.17
N GLU A 87 -4.03 -7.53 2.04
CA GLU A 87 -5.44 -7.88 2.25
C GLU A 87 -6.25 -7.70 0.96
N GLU A 88 -6.04 -6.60 0.25
CA GLU A 88 -6.76 -6.34 -1.00
C GLU A 88 -6.42 -7.36 -2.08
N ILE A 89 -5.16 -7.73 -2.20
CA ILE A 89 -4.71 -8.77 -3.14
C ILE A 89 -5.37 -10.11 -2.78
N SER A 90 -5.40 -10.45 -1.50
CA SER A 90 -6.04 -11.67 -1.02
C SER A 90 -7.52 -11.73 -1.39
N LYS A 91 -8.23 -10.61 -1.25
CA LYS A 91 -9.63 -10.50 -1.66
C LYS A 91 -9.81 -10.65 -3.15
N ALA A 92 -8.93 -10.01 -3.95
CA ALA A 92 -8.99 -10.03 -5.40
C ALA A 92 -8.75 -11.42 -5.98
N THR A 93 -7.90 -12.21 -5.33
CA THR A 93 -7.61 -13.58 -5.76
C THR A 93 -8.66 -14.59 -5.28
N GLY A 94 -9.70 -14.11 -4.57
CA GLY A 94 -10.83 -14.94 -4.17
C GLY A 94 -10.47 -16.13 -3.30
N GLY A 95 -9.45 -16.00 -2.47
CA GLY A 95 -8.99 -17.09 -1.66
C GLY A 95 -8.15 -18.12 -2.42
N LEU A 96 -7.77 -17.82 -3.67
CA LEU A 96 -6.80 -18.61 -4.41
C LEU A 96 -5.41 -18.43 -3.78
N GLY A 97 -5.37 -18.37 -2.47
CA GLY A 97 -4.12 -18.35 -1.76
C GLY A 97 -3.36 -19.62 -2.07
N ILE A 98 -2.37 -19.53 -2.95
CA ILE A 98 -1.47 -20.62 -3.20
C ILE A 98 -0.60 -20.78 -1.97
N PRO A 99 -0.71 -21.89 -1.23
CA PRO A 99 0.08 -22.07 -0.01
C PRO A 99 1.57 -21.91 -0.34
N GLY A 100 2.24 -21.08 0.42
CA GLY A 100 3.68 -20.82 0.22
C GLY A 100 4.04 -19.76 -0.80
N PHE A 101 3.06 -19.16 -1.48
CA PHE A 101 3.34 -18.07 -2.40
C PHE A 101 3.60 -16.79 -1.61
N LYS A 102 4.76 -16.20 -1.82
CA LYS A 102 5.11 -14.91 -1.21
C LYS A 102 5.03 -13.82 -2.25
N TRP A 103 4.24 -12.79 -1.96
CA TRP A 103 4.15 -11.62 -2.81
C TRP A 103 5.46 -10.82 -2.72
N PRO A 104 5.92 -10.23 -3.82
CA PRO A 104 7.23 -9.55 -3.86
C PRO A 104 7.26 -8.15 -3.23
N PHE A 105 6.39 -7.89 -2.27
CA PHE A 105 6.42 -6.60 -1.54
C PHE A 105 6.29 -6.74 -0.06
#